data_f4e58856402fd260644cf8de0b27cd44
#
_entry.id   f4e58856402fd260644cf8de0b27cd44
#
_cell.length_a   1.000
_cell.length_b   1.000
_cell.length_c   1.000
_cell.angle_alpha   90.00
_cell.angle_beta   90.00
_cell.angle_gamma   90.00
#
_symmetry.space_group_name_H-M   'P 1'
#
loop_
_entity.id
_entity.type
_entity.pdbx_description
1 polymer ?
#
loop_
_entity_poly.entity_id
_entity_poly.type
_entity_poly.pdbx_seq_one_letter_code
_entity_poly.pdbx_strand_id
1 'polypeptide(L)'
;MKQHEAVIKVMEQNGGFATLGFLNQEVLKVSGAEWKTKTPFASIRRIVQDERFFFKIKPGLWALLSQKNKLPQDILPTDAIPKREQELFNHSYYQGLLVEIGKLKKYETFVPNQDKNKRFLGKTLGEISSQIDFYQFGYEHLVRKAKTVDVCWFNARKMPNVLFEVEHSTDIQNSLLKFLELQDFNTNFFIVADKVRKVEYTGKLELNAFVPIKTRVQFMDYDKLSEWHTKTFEIVSVEDSLTF
;
A
#
# COMPACT_ATOMS: atom_id res chain seq x y z
N MET A 1 -7.27 -17.45 26.37
CA MET A 1 -7.49 -17.47 24.91
C MET A 1 -6.19 -17.88 24.24
N LYS A 2 -6.21 -18.79 23.25
CA LYS A 2 -5.02 -19.16 22.48
C LYS A 2 -4.67 -18.05 21.49
N GLN A 3 -3.40 -17.96 21.09
CA GLN A 3 -2.92 -16.88 20.20
C GLN A 3 -3.63 -16.86 18.84
N HIS A 4 -3.89 -18.02 18.22
CA HIS A 4 -4.64 -18.08 16.95
C HIS A 4 -6.10 -17.64 17.10
N GLU A 5 -6.74 -17.89 18.25
CA GLU A 5 -8.10 -17.41 18.52
C GLU A 5 -8.16 -15.88 18.60
N ALA A 6 -7.09 -15.23 19.12
CA ALA A 6 -6.99 -13.78 19.12
C ALA A 6 -6.88 -13.22 17.70
N VAL A 7 -6.11 -13.87 16.81
CA VAL A 7 -6.00 -13.48 15.40
C VAL A 7 -7.35 -13.64 14.69
N ILE A 8 -8.04 -14.78 14.91
CA ILE A 8 -9.38 -15.03 14.35
C ILE A 8 -10.35 -13.95 14.80
N LYS A 9 -10.39 -13.64 16.10
CA LYS A 9 -11.28 -12.61 16.67
C LYS A 9 -11.08 -11.24 16.02
N VAL A 10 -9.82 -10.81 15.86
CA VAL A 10 -9.52 -9.52 15.20
C VAL A 10 -9.97 -9.53 13.75
N MET A 11 -9.72 -10.63 13.02
CA MET A 11 -10.17 -10.74 11.63
C MET A 11 -11.70 -10.75 11.51
N GLU A 12 -12.41 -11.45 12.40
CA GLU A 12 -13.89 -11.47 12.42
C GLU A 12 -14.46 -10.06 12.63
N GLN A 13 -13.88 -9.30 13.56
CA GLN A 13 -14.26 -7.91 13.81
C GLN A 13 -13.97 -6.98 12.62
N ASN A 14 -13.01 -7.35 11.77
CA ASN A 14 -12.61 -6.61 10.57
C ASN A 14 -13.24 -7.17 9.26
N GLY A 15 -14.33 -7.91 9.34
CA GLY A 15 -15.03 -8.44 8.17
C GLY A 15 -14.42 -9.69 7.53
N GLY A 16 -13.59 -10.43 8.28
CA GLY A 16 -13.02 -11.73 7.87
C GLY A 16 -11.68 -11.65 7.14
N PHE A 17 -11.09 -10.47 6.99
CA PHE A 17 -9.80 -10.25 6.35
C PHE A 17 -9.00 -9.15 7.07
N ALA A 18 -7.67 -9.16 6.90
CA ALA A 18 -6.83 -8.08 7.41
C ALA A 18 -5.44 -8.09 6.75
N THR A 19 -4.78 -6.92 6.71
CA THR A 19 -3.35 -6.87 6.42
C THR A 19 -2.55 -7.40 7.61
N LEU A 20 -1.37 -7.95 7.33
CA LEU A 20 -0.48 -8.41 8.39
C LEU A 20 -0.03 -7.24 9.30
N GLY A 21 0.13 -6.04 8.75
CA GLY A 21 0.42 -4.83 9.53
C GLY A 21 -0.68 -4.52 10.54
N PHE A 22 -1.93 -4.50 10.10
CA PHE A 22 -3.08 -4.30 10.96
C PHE A 22 -3.18 -5.36 12.07
N LEU A 23 -2.95 -6.63 11.73
CA LEU A 23 -2.93 -7.71 12.72
C LEU A 23 -1.83 -7.52 13.77
N ASN A 24 -0.63 -7.10 13.36
CA ASN A 24 0.47 -6.82 14.27
C ASN A 24 0.12 -5.74 15.29
N GLN A 25 -0.69 -4.76 14.90
CA GLN A 25 -1.13 -3.67 15.77
C GLN A 25 -2.28 -4.08 16.70
N GLU A 26 -3.28 -4.82 16.19
CA GLU A 26 -4.55 -5.03 16.91
C GLU A 26 -4.57 -6.32 17.73
N VAL A 27 -3.90 -7.39 17.27
CA VAL A 27 -3.95 -8.70 17.93
C VAL A 27 -3.33 -8.67 19.33
N LEU A 28 -2.30 -7.86 19.52
CA LEU A 28 -1.62 -7.73 20.81
C LEU A 28 -2.48 -7.00 21.87
N LYS A 29 -3.50 -6.26 21.45
CA LYS A 29 -4.44 -5.56 22.33
C LYS A 29 -5.60 -6.45 22.82
N VAL A 30 -5.73 -7.67 22.29
CA VAL A 30 -6.82 -8.59 22.63
C VAL A 30 -6.67 -9.08 24.06
N SER A 31 -7.62 -8.73 24.94
CA SER A 31 -7.64 -9.15 26.34
C SER A 31 -7.74 -10.68 26.47
N GLY A 32 -6.96 -11.26 27.39
CA GLY A 32 -6.94 -12.69 27.68
C GLY A 32 -6.09 -13.52 26.71
N ALA A 33 -5.43 -12.93 25.74
CA ALA A 33 -4.41 -13.57 24.93
C ALA A 33 -3.01 -13.28 25.51
N GLU A 34 -2.29 -14.32 25.94
CA GLU A 34 -0.94 -14.17 26.48
C GLU A 34 0.11 -14.36 25.39
N TRP A 35 0.93 -13.33 25.19
CA TRP A 35 2.05 -13.33 24.26
C TRP A 35 3.38 -13.48 25.00
N LYS A 36 3.70 -14.71 25.43
CA LYS A 36 4.94 -15.02 26.19
C LYS A 36 6.21 -14.97 25.34
N THR A 37 6.08 -14.77 24.02
CA THR A 37 7.21 -14.73 23.10
C THR A 37 7.87 -13.36 23.07
N LYS A 38 9.21 -13.35 22.89
CA LYS A 38 9.96 -12.11 22.65
C LYS A 38 9.74 -11.53 21.24
N THR A 39 9.12 -12.29 20.33
CA THR A 39 8.89 -11.92 18.92
C THR A 39 7.42 -12.13 18.53
N PRO A 40 6.49 -11.33 19.09
CA PRO A 40 5.05 -11.53 18.87
C PRO A 40 4.66 -11.36 17.39
N PHE A 41 5.26 -10.43 16.66
CA PHE A 41 4.98 -10.22 15.24
C PHE A 41 5.36 -11.43 14.37
N ALA A 42 6.49 -12.10 14.68
CA ALA A 42 6.87 -13.35 14.01
C ALA A 42 5.86 -14.47 14.31
N SER A 43 5.32 -14.51 15.54
CA SER A 43 4.29 -15.47 15.92
C SER A 43 2.97 -15.22 15.16
N ILE A 44 2.52 -13.96 15.05
CA ILE A 44 1.33 -13.58 14.26
C ILE A 44 1.51 -14.00 12.79
N ARG A 45 2.69 -13.68 12.19
CA ARG A 45 3.02 -14.08 10.82
C ARG A 45 2.94 -15.60 10.61
N ARG A 46 3.43 -16.38 11.58
CA ARG A 46 3.36 -17.84 11.53
C ARG A 46 1.92 -18.36 11.68
N ILE A 47 1.12 -17.73 12.55
CA ILE A 47 -0.28 -18.12 12.77
C ILE A 47 -1.11 -17.96 11.50
N VAL A 48 -1.00 -16.84 10.77
CA VAL A 48 -1.77 -16.61 9.55
C VAL A 48 -1.39 -17.55 8.40
N GLN A 49 -0.26 -18.26 8.50
CA GLN A 49 0.16 -19.30 7.55
C GLN A 49 -0.49 -20.67 7.83
N ASP A 50 -1.28 -20.81 8.88
CA ASP A 50 -2.00 -22.05 9.17
C ASP A 50 -3.24 -22.17 8.25
N GLU A 51 -3.09 -22.93 7.18
CA GLU A 51 -4.12 -23.14 6.14
C GLU A 51 -5.42 -23.77 6.66
N ARG A 52 -5.46 -24.27 7.89
CA ARG A 52 -6.69 -24.76 8.51
C ARG A 52 -7.66 -23.64 8.82
N PHE A 53 -7.17 -22.43 9.05
CA PHE A 53 -7.97 -21.27 9.47
C PHE A 53 -7.87 -20.09 8.52
N PHE A 54 -6.74 -19.92 7.83
CA PHE A 54 -6.42 -18.73 7.07
C PHE A 54 -5.99 -19.05 5.65
N PHE A 55 -6.12 -18.09 4.76
CA PHE A 55 -5.53 -18.15 3.43
C PHE A 55 -5.02 -16.76 3.01
N LYS A 56 -3.99 -16.75 2.17
CA LYS A 56 -3.42 -15.53 1.61
C LYS A 56 -4.20 -15.11 0.36
N ILE A 57 -4.67 -13.87 0.31
CA ILE A 57 -5.35 -13.30 -0.86
C ILE A 57 -4.32 -12.69 -1.82
N LYS A 58 -3.44 -11.84 -1.29
CA LYS A 58 -2.35 -11.18 -2.03
C LYS A 58 -1.21 -10.81 -1.06
N PRO A 59 -0.06 -10.29 -1.52
CA PRO A 59 1.01 -9.87 -0.63
C PRO A 59 0.49 -9.03 0.54
N GLY A 60 0.76 -9.49 1.78
CA GLY A 60 0.35 -8.82 3.02
C GLY A 60 -1.11 -8.91 3.42
N LEU A 61 -2.00 -9.45 2.60
CA LEU A 61 -3.44 -9.56 2.88
C LEU A 61 -3.86 -11.01 3.09
N TRP A 62 -4.48 -11.26 4.24
CA TRP A 62 -4.94 -12.57 4.70
C TRP A 62 -6.42 -12.55 5.03
N ALA A 63 -7.08 -13.71 4.95
CA ALA A 63 -8.48 -13.86 5.29
C ALA A 63 -8.77 -15.17 6.02
N LEU A 64 -9.92 -15.21 6.70
CA LEU A 64 -10.45 -16.41 7.35
C LEU A 64 -11.03 -17.35 6.30
N LEU A 65 -10.61 -18.61 6.32
CA LEU A 65 -11.15 -19.66 5.46
C LEU A 65 -12.67 -19.85 5.66
N SER A 66 -13.13 -19.74 6.90
CA SER A 66 -14.56 -19.85 7.27
C SER A 66 -15.45 -18.76 6.68
N GLN A 67 -14.87 -17.63 6.27
CA GLN A 67 -15.59 -16.50 5.68
C GLN A 67 -15.35 -16.31 4.19
N LYS A 68 -14.61 -17.22 3.54
CA LYS A 68 -14.20 -17.11 2.14
C LYS A 68 -15.34 -16.71 1.18
N ASN A 69 -16.51 -17.33 1.34
CA ASN A 69 -17.67 -17.10 0.48
C ASN A 69 -18.46 -15.81 0.82
N LYS A 70 -18.08 -15.11 1.90
CA LYS A 70 -18.73 -13.88 2.37
C LYS A 70 -17.86 -12.64 2.13
N LEU A 71 -16.63 -12.83 1.65
CA LEU A 71 -15.72 -11.72 1.42
C LEU A 71 -16.24 -10.82 0.28
N PRO A 72 -16.09 -9.49 0.43
CA PRO A 72 -16.40 -8.56 -0.66
C PRO A 72 -15.59 -8.84 -1.93
N GLN A 73 -16.16 -8.53 -3.09
CA GLN A 73 -15.53 -8.80 -4.38
C GLN A 73 -14.27 -7.97 -4.63
N ASP A 74 -14.19 -6.79 -4.05
CA ASP A 74 -12.97 -5.96 -4.08
C ASP A 74 -11.82 -6.53 -3.24
N ILE A 75 -12.14 -7.42 -2.29
CA ILE A 75 -11.15 -8.14 -1.47
C ILE A 75 -10.76 -9.46 -2.13
N LEU A 76 -11.74 -10.29 -2.46
CA LEU A 76 -11.55 -11.57 -3.14
C LEU A 76 -12.38 -11.61 -4.42
N PRO A 77 -11.84 -11.14 -5.56
CA PRO A 77 -12.53 -11.21 -6.84
C PRO A 77 -12.86 -12.66 -7.22
N THR A 78 -14.06 -12.89 -7.72
CA THR A 78 -14.46 -14.17 -8.31
C THR A 78 -14.17 -14.18 -9.81
N ASP A 79 -14.15 -15.36 -10.43
CA ASP A 79 -13.97 -15.51 -11.89
C ASP A 79 -15.08 -14.82 -12.71
N ALA A 80 -16.21 -14.50 -12.09
CA ALA A 80 -17.31 -13.76 -12.71
C ALA A 80 -16.97 -12.27 -12.94
N ILE A 81 -15.95 -11.73 -12.27
CA ILE A 81 -15.56 -10.32 -12.41
C ILE A 81 -14.61 -10.17 -13.60
N PRO A 82 -14.86 -9.20 -14.51
CA PRO A 82 -13.96 -8.92 -15.63
C PRO A 82 -12.52 -8.68 -15.17
N LYS A 83 -11.55 -9.20 -15.91
CA LYS A 83 -10.11 -9.06 -15.60
C LYS A 83 -9.70 -7.59 -15.37
N ARG A 84 -10.25 -6.67 -16.17
CA ARG A 84 -10.00 -5.22 -16.02
C ARG A 84 -10.41 -4.70 -14.63
N GLU A 85 -11.53 -5.18 -14.09
CA GLU A 85 -12.00 -4.78 -12.77
C GLU A 85 -11.15 -5.38 -11.65
N GLN A 86 -10.70 -6.63 -11.80
CA GLN A 86 -9.74 -7.25 -10.89
C GLN A 86 -8.42 -6.47 -10.86
N GLU A 87 -7.95 -5.97 -12.01
CA GLU A 87 -6.77 -5.11 -12.12
C GLU A 87 -6.97 -3.79 -11.37
N LEU A 88 -8.15 -3.18 -11.45
CA LEU A 88 -8.49 -1.97 -10.69
C LEU A 88 -8.46 -2.20 -9.17
N PHE A 89 -8.99 -3.34 -8.69
CA PHE A 89 -8.91 -3.70 -7.27
C PHE A 89 -7.48 -3.93 -6.82
N ASN A 90 -6.65 -4.55 -7.65
CA ASN A 90 -5.23 -4.70 -7.34
C ASN A 90 -4.52 -3.35 -7.29
N HIS A 91 -4.75 -2.49 -8.27
CA HIS A 91 -4.17 -1.15 -8.33
C HIS A 91 -4.52 -0.35 -7.06
N SER A 92 -5.81 -0.24 -6.73
CA SER A 92 -6.27 0.50 -5.55
C SER A 92 -5.76 -0.09 -4.24
N TYR A 93 -5.57 -1.41 -4.15
CA TYR A 93 -4.97 -2.04 -2.98
C TYR A 93 -3.54 -1.54 -2.73
N TYR A 94 -2.68 -1.51 -3.75
CA TYR A 94 -1.31 -1.03 -3.57
C TYR A 94 -1.23 0.48 -3.37
N GLN A 95 -2.11 1.26 -4.01
CA GLN A 95 -2.25 2.69 -3.69
C GLN A 95 -2.60 2.88 -2.21
N GLY A 96 -3.55 2.11 -1.68
CA GLY A 96 -3.96 2.18 -0.28
C GLY A 96 -2.83 1.84 0.70
N LEU A 97 -2.02 0.81 0.42
CA LEU A 97 -0.84 0.50 1.23
C LEU A 97 0.14 1.69 1.29
N LEU A 98 0.39 2.35 0.15
CA LEU A 98 1.25 3.54 0.09
C LEU A 98 0.68 4.71 0.88
N VAL A 99 -0.63 4.94 0.82
CA VAL A 99 -1.31 5.97 1.62
C VAL A 99 -1.16 5.69 3.11
N GLU A 100 -1.39 4.44 3.55
CA GLU A 100 -1.23 4.06 4.97
C GLU A 100 0.21 4.23 5.45
N ILE A 101 1.20 3.75 4.68
CA ILE A 101 2.62 3.94 5.02
C ILE A 101 2.95 5.44 5.15
N GLY A 102 2.50 6.26 4.20
CA GLY A 102 2.75 7.70 4.22
C GLY A 102 2.23 8.35 5.50
N LYS A 103 0.98 8.04 5.89
CA LYS A 103 0.37 8.54 7.13
C LYS A 103 1.11 8.09 8.38
N LEU A 104 1.46 6.80 8.46
CA LEU A 104 2.23 6.25 9.58
C LEU A 104 3.61 6.91 9.71
N LYS A 105 4.21 7.31 8.59
CA LYS A 105 5.48 8.06 8.54
C LYS A 105 5.28 9.58 8.68
N LYS A 106 4.06 10.03 9.04
CA LYS A 106 3.69 11.44 9.26
C LYS A 106 3.83 12.34 8.02
N TYR A 107 3.70 11.75 6.82
CA TYR A 107 3.49 12.49 5.59
C TYR A 107 2.00 12.79 5.40
N GLU A 108 1.70 13.92 4.76
CA GLU A 108 0.38 14.13 4.19
C GLU A 108 0.30 13.41 2.84
N THR A 109 -0.81 12.72 2.57
CA THR A 109 -0.96 11.83 1.43
C THR A 109 -2.08 12.29 0.52
N PHE A 110 -1.88 12.21 -0.78
CA PHE A 110 -2.84 12.58 -1.82
C PHE A 110 -2.96 11.43 -2.83
N VAL A 111 -4.18 11.22 -3.32
CA VAL A 111 -4.49 10.38 -4.48
C VAL A 111 -5.29 11.19 -5.51
N PRO A 112 -5.15 10.91 -6.84
CA PRO A 112 -5.83 11.66 -7.88
C PRO A 112 -7.35 11.54 -7.78
N ASN A 113 -8.08 12.57 -8.22
CA ASN A 113 -9.53 12.65 -8.09
C ASN A 113 -10.27 11.44 -8.70
N GLN A 114 -9.76 10.90 -9.81
CA GLN A 114 -10.32 9.70 -10.44
C GLN A 114 -10.21 8.43 -9.59
N ASP A 115 -9.31 8.41 -8.60
CA ASP A 115 -9.05 7.24 -7.76
C ASP A 115 -9.68 7.33 -6.38
N LYS A 116 -10.13 8.51 -5.96
CA LYS A 116 -10.69 8.74 -4.61
C LYS A 116 -11.81 7.79 -4.24
N ASN A 117 -12.66 7.41 -5.20
CA ASN A 117 -13.79 6.52 -4.97
C ASN A 117 -13.42 5.02 -5.09
N LYS A 118 -12.18 4.70 -5.48
CA LYS A 118 -11.74 3.30 -5.54
C LYS A 118 -11.63 2.70 -4.16
N ARG A 119 -11.94 1.40 -4.05
CA ARG A 119 -11.99 0.67 -2.78
C ARG A 119 -10.62 0.21 -2.32
N PHE A 120 -10.39 0.34 -1.01
CA PHE A 120 -9.27 -0.21 -0.27
C PHE A 120 -9.75 -0.73 1.08
N LEU A 121 -9.83 -2.04 1.25
CA LEU A 121 -10.13 -2.73 2.52
C LEU A 121 -11.40 -2.19 3.23
N GLY A 122 -12.48 -2.02 2.45
CA GLY A 122 -13.77 -1.55 2.96
C GLY A 122 -13.94 -0.03 3.03
N LYS A 123 -12.89 0.75 2.81
CA LYS A 123 -12.91 2.22 2.71
C LYS A 123 -12.65 2.66 1.28
N THR A 124 -12.76 3.94 0.99
CA THR A 124 -12.28 4.52 -0.27
C THR A 124 -10.88 5.11 -0.09
N LEU A 125 -10.13 5.23 -1.20
CA LEU A 125 -8.81 5.88 -1.16
C LEU A 125 -8.90 7.34 -0.71
N GLY A 126 -10.00 8.04 -1.05
CA GLY A 126 -10.25 9.41 -0.60
C GLY A 126 -10.45 9.52 0.91
N GLU A 127 -11.14 8.55 1.53
CA GLU A 127 -11.36 8.52 2.99
C GLU A 127 -10.08 8.28 3.77
N ILE A 128 -9.15 7.50 3.22
CA ILE A 128 -7.88 7.20 3.89
C ILE A 128 -6.79 8.23 3.61
N SER A 129 -6.90 9.02 2.53
CA SER A 129 -5.93 10.08 2.21
C SER A 129 -6.06 11.27 3.16
N SER A 130 -4.95 11.95 3.46
CA SER A 130 -4.98 13.13 4.34
C SER A 130 -5.35 14.40 3.59
N GLN A 131 -5.09 14.46 2.27
CA GLN A 131 -5.34 15.66 1.45
C GLN A 131 -6.47 15.42 0.46
N ILE A 132 -7.43 16.35 0.46
CA ILE A 132 -8.54 16.36 -0.50
C ILE A 132 -8.06 16.88 -1.85
N ASP A 133 -7.18 17.88 -1.87
CA ASP A 133 -6.63 18.47 -3.09
C ASP A 133 -5.11 18.57 -3.01
N PHE A 134 -4.48 18.65 -4.17
CA PHE A 134 -3.03 18.82 -4.29
C PHE A 134 -2.64 20.25 -3.91
N TYR A 135 -1.56 20.42 -3.16
CA TYR A 135 -1.09 21.75 -2.82
C TYR A 135 -0.74 22.55 -4.07
N GLN A 136 -1.12 23.82 -4.08
CA GLN A 136 -0.85 24.73 -5.19
C GLN A 136 0.54 25.35 -5.03
N PHE A 137 1.27 25.45 -6.12
CA PHE A 137 2.53 26.17 -6.23
C PHE A 137 2.61 26.85 -7.60
N GLY A 138 3.56 27.80 -7.80
CA GLY A 138 3.53 28.80 -8.84
C GLY A 138 3.52 28.33 -10.30
N TYR A 139 3.68 27.04 -10.59
CA TYR A 139 3.71 26.50 -11.95
C TYR A 139 2.53 25.56 -12.18
N GLU A 140 1.40 26.10 -12.67
CA GLU A 140 0.15 25.35 -12.84
C GLU A 140 0.29 24.09 -13.71
N HIS A 141 1.13 24.13 -14.78
CA HIS A 141 1.33 22.97 -15.65
C HIS A 141 1.98 21.80 -14.90
N LEU A 142 2.92 22.08 -13.97
CA LEU A 142 3.52 21.06 -13.11
C LEU A 142 2.53 20.52 -12.08
N VAL A 143 1.72 21.39 -11.48
CA VAL A 143 0.64 20.98 -10.57
C VAL A 143 -0.35 20.07 -11.29
N ARG A 144 -0.79 20.42 -12.51
CA ARG A 144 -1.68 19.58 -13.32
C ARG A 144 -1.08 18.21 -13.60
N LYS A 145 0.21 18.12 -13.89
CA LYS A 145 0.90 16.85 -14.10
C LYS A 145 0.99 16.05 -12.80
N ALA A 146 1.44 16.67 -11.71
CA ALA A 146 1.61 16.02 -10.41
C ALA A 146 0.30 15.47 -9.84
N LYS A 147 -0.83 16.14 -10.09
CA LYS A 147 -2.19 15.66 -9.71
C LYS A 147 -2.60 14.35 -10.40
N THR A 148 -1.89 13.91 -11.43
CA THR A 148 -2.18 12.65 -12.14
C THR A 148 -1.34 11.46 -11.65
N VAL A 149 -0.43 11.69 -10.71
CA VAL A 149 0.40 10.64 -10.09
C VAL A 149 -0.42 9.86 -9.07
N ASP A 150 -0.29 8.54 -9.05
CA ASP A 150 -1.15 7.64 -8.29
C ASP A 150 -1.14 7.88 -6.79
N VAL A 151 0.03 8.16 -6.20
CA VAL A 151 0.15 8.58 -4.79
C VAL A 151 1.25 9.61 -4.65
N CYS A 152 0.96 10.70 -3.94
CA CYS A 152 1.95 11.70 -3.55
C CYS A 152 2.04 11.82 -2.03
N TRP A 153 3.25 11.85 -1.51
CA TRP A 153 3.54 12.20 -0.13
C TRP A 153 4.12 13.61 -0.04
N PHE A 154 3.53 14.43 0.81
CA PHE A 154 4.01 15.77 1.10
C PHE A 154 4.74 15.80 2.44
N ASN A 155 5.86 16.50 2.48
CA ASN A 155 6.59 16.75 3.73
C ASN A 155 5.91 17.85 4.57
N ALA A 156 6.45 18.12 5.77
CA ALA A 156 5.93 19.14 6.69
C ALA A 156 5.91 20.57 6.09
N ARG A 157 6.65 20.82 5.01
CA ARG A 157 6.66 22.09 4.27
C ARG A 157 5.65 22.12 3.12
N LYS A 158 4.78 21.10 3.01
CA LYS A 158 3.78 20.94 1.96
C LYS A 158 4.35 20.79 0.54
N MET A 159 5.61 20.36 0.45
CA MET A 159 6.27 20.08 -0.82
C MET A 159 6.19 18.60 -1.16
N PRO A 160 5.97 18.22 -2.43
CA PRO A 160 6.07 16.83 -2.87
C PRO A 160 7.43 16.26 -2.48
N ASN A 161 7.44 15.14 -1.77
CA ASN A 161 8.65 14.49 -1.29
C ASN A 161 8.88 13.13 -1.93
N VAL A 162 7.80 12.36 -2.12
CA VAL A 162 7.84 11.07 -2.80
C VAL A 162 6.62 10.93 -3.70
N LEU A 163 6.84 10.47 -4.92
CA LEU A 163 5.81 10.23 -5.92
C LEU A 163 5.85 8.76 -6.35
N PHE A 164 4.67 8.12 -6.39
CA PHE A 164 4.52 6.71 -6.72
C PHE A 164 3.56 6.54 -7.89
N GLU A 165 3.94 5.68 -8.83
CA GLU A 165 3.09 5.14 -9.88
C GLU A 165 2.94 3.63 -9.68
N VAL A 166 1.71 3.15 -9.63
CA VAL A 166 1.38 1.73 -9.47
C VAL A 166 1.03 1.15 -10.83
N GLU A 167 1.95 0.35 -11.38
CA GLU A 167 1.86 -0.16 -12.73
C GLU A 167 1.48 -1.63 -12.75
N HIS A 168 0.24 -1.92 -13.16
CA HIS A 168 -0.24 -3.30 -13.27
C HIS A 168 -0.09 -3.84 -14.69
N SER A 169 -0.81 -3.27 -15.65
CA SER A 169 -0.81 -3.67 -17.08
C SER A 169 -0.47 -2.53 -18.03
N THR A 170 -0.35 -1.30 -17.55
CA THR A 170 -0.03 -0.10 -18.34
C THR A 170 1.46 0.00 -18.67
N ASP A 171 1.81 0.81 -19.67
CA ASP A 171 3.20 1.00 -20.09
C ASP A 171 3.97 1.85 -19.06
N ILE A 172 4.99 1.26 -18.45
CA ILE A 172 5.90 1.91 -17.48
C ILE A 172 6.53 3.20 -18.08
N GLN A 173 6.70 3.26 -19.38
CA GLN A 173 7.24 4.46 -20.03
C GLN A 173 6.35 5.70 -19.79
N ASN A 174 5.04 5.56 -19.75
CA ASN A 174 4.13 6.67 -19.48
C ASN A 174 4.34 7.25 -18.06
N SER A 175 4.60 6.41 -17.09
CA SER A 175 4.93 6.83 -15.73
C SER A 175 6.29 7.49 -15.63
N LEU A 176 7.29 6.96 -16.35
CA LEU A 176 8.59 7.61 -16.46
C LEU A 176 8.50 9.00 -17.13
N LEU A 177 7.65 9.18 -18.15
CA LEU A 177 7.38 10.49 -18.75
C LEU A 177 6.73 11.46 -17.77
N LYS A 178 5.79 11.01 -16.91
CA LYS A 178 5.25 11.87 -15.84
C LYS A 178 6.36 12.33 -14.88
N PHE A 179 7.25 11.43 -14.47
CA PHE A 179 8.36 11.76 -13.58
C PHE A 179 9.37 12.71 -14.25
N LEU A 180 9.62 12.54 -15.55
CA LEU A 180 10.49 13.46 -16.31
C LEU A 180 9.92 14.88 -16.34
N GLU A 181 8.61 15.03 -16.51
CA GLU A 181 7.93 16.34 -16.43
C GLU A 181 8.04 17.00 -15.04
N LEU A 182 8.34 16.19 -13.99
CA LEU A 182 8.47 16.63 -12.61
C LEU A 182 9.92 16.61 -12.11
N GLN A 183 10.89 16.53 -13.03
CA GLN A 183 12.32 16.37 -12.71
C GLN A 183 12.91 17.50 -11.87
N ASP A 184 12.36 18.70 -11.95
CA ASP A 184 12.86 19.89 -11.23
C ASP A 184 12.51 19.89 -9.74
N PHE A 185 11.57 19.04 -9.32
CA PHE A 185 11.29 18.86 -7.89
C PHE A 185 12.35 17.97 -7.23
N ASN A 186 12.75 18.35 -6.02
CA ASN A 186 13.62 17.52 -5.19
C ASN A 186 12.81 16.37 -4.55
N THR A 187 12.36 15.45 -5.38
CA THR A 187 11.53 14.30 -4.98
C THR A 187 12.19 12.98 -5.37
N ASN A 188 11.80 11.90 -4.66
CA ASN A 188 12.08 10.54 -5.08
C ASN A 188 10.86 9.96 -5.82
N PHE A 189 11.13 9.16 -6.85
CA PHE A 189 10.13 8.54 -7.69
C PHE A 189 10.15 7.02 -7.54
N PHE A 190 8.97 6.40 -7.48
CA PHE A 190 8.85 4.95 -7.39
C PHE A 190 7.89 4.42 -8.43
N ILE A 191 8.34 3.41 -9.19
CA ILE A 191 7.47 2.53 -9.96
C ILE A 191 7.17 1.31 -9.08
N VAL A 192 5.91 1.10 -8.76
CA VAL A 192 5.43 -0.03 -7.99
C VAL A 192 4.71 -1.00 -8.92
N ALA A 193 5.25 -2.20 -9.09
CA ALA A 193 4.71 -3.17 -10.05
C ALA A 193 5.01 -4.63 -9.62
N ASP A 194 4.45 -5.59 -10.33
CA ASP A 194 4.87 -6.98 -10.17
C ASP A 194 6.36 -7.14 -10.51
N LYS A 195 7.05 -8.00 -9.76
CA LYS A 195 8.49 -8.27 -9.93
C LYS A 195 8.89 -8.68 -11.35
N VAL A 196 7.99 -9.35 -12.08
CA VAL A 196 8.23 -9.77 -13.47
C VAL A 196 8.45 -8.58 -14.41
N ARG A 197 7.91 -7.40 -14.07
CA ARG A 197 8.03 -6.16 -14.85
C ARG A 197 9.34 -5.41 -14.61
N LYS A 198 10.20 -5.90 -13.71
CA LYS A 198 11.49 -5.24 -13.44
C LYS A 198 12.39 -5.15 -14.67
N VAL A 199 12.35 -6.15 -15.55
CA VAL A 199 13.13 -6.15 -16.80
C VAL A 199 12.64 -5.04 -17.73
N GLU A 200 11.32 -4.89 -17.91
CA GLU A 200 10.70 -3.81 -18.69
C GLU A 200 11.10 -2.44 -18.12
N TYR A 201 10.94 -2.26 -16.81
CA TYR A 201 11.34 -1.03 -16.11
C TYR A 201 12.82 -0.68 -16.38
N THR A 202 13.72 -1.64 -16.21
CA THR A 202 15.15 -1.41 -16.42
C THR A 202 15.43 -1.00 -17.89
N GLY A 203 14.88 -1.72 -18.86
CA GLY A 203 15.06 -1.41 -20.27
C GLY A 203 14.51 -0.04 -20.66
N LYS A 204 13.37 0.36 -20.11
CA LYS A 204 12.79 1.70 -20.38
C LYS A 204 13.62 2.81 -19.73
N LEU A 205 14.08 2.63 -18.48
CA LEU A 205 14.85 3.64 -17.75
C LEU A 205 16.24 3.88 -18.36
N GLU A 206 16.79 2.89 -19.11
CA GLU A 206 18.07 3.04 -19.83
C GLU A 206 17.99 3.93 -21.06
N LEU A 207 16.81 4.30 -21.55
CA LEU A 207 16.66 5.22 -22.68
C LEU A 207 17.25 6.59 -22.33
N ASN A 208 17.96 7.20 -23.26
CA ASN A 208 18.62 8.50 -23.09
C ASN A 208 17.67 9.61 -22.60
N ALA A 209 16.39 9.54 -22.97
CA ALA A 209 15.38 10.49 -22.55
C ALA A 209 15.24 10.55 -21.01
N PHE A 210 15.52 9.46 -20.28
CA PHE A 210 15.32 9.38 -18.83
C PHE A 210 16.59 9.60 -18.01
N VAL A 211 17.71 9.92 -18.64
CA VAL A 211 18.98 10.25 -17.94
C VAL A 211 18.79 11.26 -16.81
N PRO A 212 17.99 12.35 -16.97
CA PRO A 212 17.83 13.36 -15.91
C PRO A 212 17.20 12.82 -14.62
N ILE A 213 16.40 11.74 -14.69
CA ILE A 213 15.68 11.17 -13.54
C ILE A 213 16.21 9.80 -13.11
N LYS A 214 17.12 9.20 -13.88
CA LYS A 214 17.58 7.81 -13.73
C LYS A 214 18.02 7.47 -12.30
N THR A 215 18.73 8.36 -11.64
CA THR A 215 19.24 8.15 -10.27
C THR A 215 18.19 8.31 -9.17
N ARG A 216 17.03 8.90 -9.50
CA ARG A 216 15.96 9.20 -8.55
C ARG A 216 14.75 8.28 -8.69
N VAL A 217 14.66 7.51 -9.78
CA VAL A 217 13.57 6.55 -10.00
C VAL A 217 13.99 5.19 -9.45
N GLN A 218 13.15 4.59 -8.64
CA GLN A 218 13.36 3.28 -8.03
C GLN A 218 12.22 2.34 -8.38
N PHE A 219 12.53 1.05 -8.49
CA PHE A 219 11.54 -0.01 -8.67
C PHE A 219 11.26 -0.70 -7.33
N MET A 220 9.98 -0.84 -7.03
CA MET A 220 9.51 -1.57 -5.85
C MET A 220 8.49 -2.61 -6.29
N ASP A 221 8.79 -3.89 -6.03
CA ASP A 221 7.80 -4.95 -6.28
C ASP A 221 6.73 -4.99 -5.18
N TYR A 222 5.60 -5.66 -5.49
CA TYR A 222 4.46 -5.77 -4.59
C TYR A 222 4.77 -6.48 -3.27
N ASP A 223 5.67 -7.46 -3.28
CA ASP A 223 6.07 -8.15 -2.05
C ASP A 223 6.87 -7.22 -1.13
N LYS A 224 7.80 -6.44 -1.70
CA LYS A 224 8.57 -5.42 -0.95
C LYS A 224 7.69 -4.31 -0.41
N LEU A 225 6.72 -3.82 -1.19
CA LEU A 225 5.77 -2.82 -0.70
C LEU A 225 4.97 -3.37 0.48
N SER A 226 4.48 -4.58 0.38
CA SER A 226 3.72 -5.24 1.43
C SER A 226 4.57 -5.51 2.69
N GLU A 227 5.84 -5.89 2.50
CA GLU A 227 6.78 -6.03 3.61
C GLU A 227 7.05 -4.67 4.28
N TRP A 228 7.26 -3.62 3.50
CA TRP A 228 7.45 -2.27 4.02
C TRP A 228 6.24 -1.78 4.80
N HIS A 229 5.03 -2.00 4.30
CA HIS A 229 3.79 -1.72 5.01
C HIS A 229 3.76 -2.43 6.37
N THR A 230 3.97 -3.73 6.39
CA THR A 230 3.98 -4.55 7.62
C THR A 230 5.02 -4.03 8.63
N LYS A 231 6.25 -3.75 8.15
CA LYS A 231 7.34 -3.25 9.00
C LYS A 231 7.06 -1.84 9.55
N THR A 232 6.40 -0.99 8.77
CA THR A 232 6.01 0.35 9.25
C THR A 232 5.03 0.23 10.41
N PHE A 233 4.04 -0.66 10.33
CA PHE A 233 3.13 -0.93 11.45
C PHE A 233 3.84 -1.53 12.66
N GLU A 234 4.80 -2.45 12.46
CA GLU A 234 5.62 -3.00 13.56
C GLU A 234 6.39 -1.91 14.30
N ILE A 235 7.03 -0.99 13.56
CA ILE A 235 7.78 0.14 14.14
C ILE A 235 6.85 1.05 14.96
N VAL A 236 5.74 1.50 14.36
CA VAL A 236 4.77 2.38 15.05
C VAL A 236 4.22 1.69 16.30
N SER A 237 3.89 0.39 16.24
CA SER A 237 3.40 -0.35 17.41
C SER A 237 4.45 -0.41 18.54
N VAL A 238 5.73 -0.45 18.21
CA VAL A 238 6.81 -0.38 19.20
C VAL A 238 6.94 1.03 19.76
N GLU A 239 6.93 2.06 18.90
CA GLU A 239 7.00 3.47 19.30
C GLU A 239 5.86 3.86 20.23
N ASP A 240 4.63 3.44 19.92
CA ASP A 240 3.44 3.68 20.76
C ASP A 240 3.53 3.03 22.15
N SER A 241 4.32 1.95 22.26
CA SER A 241 4.58 1.28 23.55
C SER A 241 5.62 1.99 24.42
N LEU A 242 6.43 2.85 23.80
CA LEU A 242 7.41 3.69 24.47
C LEU A 242 6.72 4.99 24.88
N THR A 243 6.12 5.01 26.06
CA THR A 243 5.60 6.24 26.67
C THR A 243 6.77 7.19 27.00
N PHE A 244 6.91 8.26 26.22
CA PHE A 244 7.76 9.40 26.53
C PHE A 244 6.96 10.47 27.26
#